data_3eb0308c11fcb3f9f4153ee8c56e03cd
#
_entry.id   3eb0308c11fcb3f9f4153ee8c56e03cd
#
_cell.length_a   1.000
_cell.length_b   1.000
_cell.length_c   1.000
_cell.angle_alpha   90.00
_cell.angle_beta   90.00
_cell.angle_gamma   90.00
#
_symmetry.space_group_name_H-M   'P 1'
#
loop_
_entity.id
_entity.type
_entity.pdbx_description
1 polymer ?
#
loop_
_entity_poly.entity_id
_entity_poly.type
_entity_poly.pdbx_seq_one_letter_code
_entity_poly.pdbx_strand_id
1 'polypeptide(L)'
;MKRISPEKEIMYISNVIDKNISANKILNDRGLLSQNILSQLRNLVEDIAILINNKENNLTNDTHYDNVSPSLKYISSKSKYKYIFKFHDYLQSTASHYTPNDGDAERLLLFYFRYMCMLKDTLKNEFDINILNNLKDFPIYEDNLTKEHYELISSKIEEVNLKTNKSLIQGRFYVNKVRPIYSNGKLYYEITLTKATDYINKFERITMYSKLFIPDNYSIKLSYIEKEVEIISNKTKIKVIDNFIISIRPCELKNIGKILNLDYRIEEGYSEYTKLMIMMTRDETTLLEELMKSDEEFNEIISEIKQSAKNNNLSNLLIQIRKYIFKEVPGINILKYLLCKLENVVIKSQIDSNPNTNLSNLCLKNKSIPFDTMPYAMSLSGYNTSWKHLVQSIDMKDREHELLARYIRFNCENNNILYTSISEVEDYGDVNILVEKYNNLLVEKRIDTSGKGKIIIEHDYLYINSYEVDSINIIKQLQNYKAPSDNELKECIDNSIYNYPIMDLTEDKVEIINKILRNESVVIIHGPAGTGKTKMLEVLAEIYGDYKKIFIANTNTAKDNLERRISDIDKANSTFQTVHN
;
A
#
# COMPACT_ATOMS: atom_id res chain seq x y z
N MET A 1 -35.24 -19.47 15.58
CA MET A 1 -33.91 -19.88 15.06
C MET A 1 -33.24 -20.78 16.10
N LYS A 2 -32.60 -21.87 15.68
CA LYS A 2 -31.82 -22.70 16.62
C LYS A 2 -30.62 -21.88 17.10
N ARG A 3 -30.44 -21.74 18.40
CA ARG A 3 -29.25 -21.11 18.99
C ARG A 3 -28.01 -21.93 18.60
N ILE A 4 -27.08 -21.31 17.90
CA ILE A 4 -25.83 -21.96 17.48
C ILE A 4 -24.75 -21.54 18.49
N SER A 5 -24.01 -22.51 19.02
CA SER A 5 -22.89 -22.17 19.92
C SER A 5 -21.75 -21.52 19.13
N PRO A 6 -21.06 -20.51 19.68
CA PRO A 6 -19.94 -19.85 19.00
C PRO A 6 -18.87 -20.83 18.49
N GLU A 7 -18.58 -21.90 19.25
CA GLU A 7 -17.59 -22.91 18.84
C GLU A 7 -17.97 -23.61 17.52
N LYS A 8 -19.27 -23.96 17.34
CA LYS A 8 -19.73 -24.61 16.10
C LYS A 8 -19.69 -23.67 14.91
N GLU A 9 -20.05 -22.41 15.09
CA GLU A 9 -20.05 -21.40 14.04
C GLU A 9 -18.61 -21.06 13.63
N ILE A 10 -17.71 -20.87 14.59
CA ILE A 10 -16.27 -20.69 14.36
C ILE A 10 -15.70 -21.83 13.49
N MET A 11 -16.02 -23.08 13.82
CA MET A 11 -15.57 -24.23 13.05
C MET A 11 -16.14 -24.25 11.62
N TYR A 12 -17.41 -23.89 11.47
CA TYR A 12 -18.05 -23.80 10.16
C TYR A 12 -17.41 -22.72 9.29
N ILE A 13 -17.27 -21.50 9.81
CA ILE A 13 -16.66 -20.37 9.08
C ILE A 13 -15.20 -20.68 8.74
N SER A 14 -14.44 -21.24 9.67
CA SER A 14 -13.06 -21.68 9.41
C SER A 14 -12.97 -22.65 8.24
N ASN A 15 -13.87 -23.63 8.17
CA ASN A 15 -13.93 -24.58 7.06
C ASN A 15 -14.27 -23.91 5.71
N VAL A 16 -15.09 -22.85 5.72
CA VAL A 16 -15.39 -22.07 4.51
C VAL A 16 -14.13 -21.33 4.04
N ILE A 17 -13.40 -20.69 4.94
CA ILE A 17 -12.13 -20.00 4.64
C ILE A 17 -11.10 -21.01 4.11
N ASP A 18 -10.95 -22.17 4.76
CA ASP A 18 -10.02 -23.23 4.33
C ASP A 18 -10.33 -23.75 2.92
N LYS A 19 -11.63 -23.86 2.55
CA LYS A 19 -12.05 -24.21 1.18
C LYS A 19 -11.67 -23.14 0.18
N ASN A 20 -11.86 -21.85 0.49
CA ASN A 20 -11.48 -20.74 -0.39
C ASN A 20 -9.94 -20.70 -0.61
N ILE A 21 -9.15 -20.91 0.45
CA ILE A 21 -7.69 -21.00 0.35
C ILE A 21 -7.29 -22.16 -0.59
N SER A 22 -7.94 -23.33 -0.45
CA SER A 22 -7.65 -24.49 -1.27
C SER A 22 -8.04 -24.27 -2.74
N ALA A 23 -9.17 -23.62 -2.99
CA ALA A 23 -9.62 -23.30 -4.35
C ALA A 23 -8.66 -22.34 -5.06
N ASN A 24 -8.06 -21.42 -4.31
CA ASN A 24 -7.11 -20.45 -4.87
C ASN A 24 -5.82 -21.10 -5.42
N LYS A 25 -5.45 -22.31 -4.98
CA LYS A 25 -4.31 -23.05 -5.57
C LYS A 25 -4.48 -23.29 -7.07
N ILE A 26 -5.72 -23.40 -7.53
CA ILE A 26 -6.04 -23.65 -8.95
C ILE A 26 -6.16 -22.30 -9.68
N LEU A 27 -6.80 -21.32 -9.07
CA LEU A 27 -7.10 -20.03 -9.67
C LEU A 27 -5.89 -19.09 -9.66
N ASN A 28 -5.01 -19.21 -8.66
CA ASN A 28 -3.84 -18.36 -8.41
C ASN A 28 -4.16 -16.84 -8.45
N ASP A 29 -5.33 -16.47 -7.94
CA ASP A 29 -5.82 -15.09 -7.88
C ASP A 29 -5.96 -14.65 -6.42
N ARG A 30 -4.97 -13.89 -5.94
CA ARG A 30 -4.91 -13.38 -4.57
C ARG A 30 -5.99 -12.35 -4.28
N GLY A 31 -6.34 -11.55 -5.27
CA GLY A 31 -7.40 -10.54 -5.14
C GLY A 31 -8.76 -11.19 -4.92
N LEU A 32 -9.11 -12.16 -5.74
CA LEU A 32 -10.34 -12.93 -5.61
C LEU A 32 -10.40 -13.70 -4.28
N LEU A 33 -9.27 -14.30 -3.85
CA LEU A 33 -9.22 -14.96 -2.55
C LEU A 33 -9.55 -13.99 -1.42
N SER A 34 -8.91 -12.81 -1.43
CA SER A 34 -9.13 -11.80 -0.41
C SER A 34 -10.61 -11.38 -0.35
N GLN A 35 -11.21 -11.09 -1.48
CA GLN A 35 -12.63 -10.74 -1.58
C GLN A 35 -13.53 -11.84 -1.01
N ASN A 36 -13.25 -13.10 -1.34
CA ASN A 36 -14.06 -14.26 -0.93
C ASN A 36 -13.96 -14.56 0.56
N ILE A 37 -12.87 -14.23 1.23
CA ILE A 37 -12.69 -14.55 2.67
C ILE A 37 -12.95 -13.36 3.60
N LEU A 38 -13.08 -12.15 3.09
CA LEU A 38 -13.11 -10.94 3.92
C LEU A 38 -14.32 -10.90 4.87
N SER A 39 -15.52 -11.16 4.35
CA SER A 39 -16.75 -11.23 5.18
C SER A 39 -16.70 -12.40 6.17
N GLN A 40 -16.17 -13.55 5.75
CA GLN A 40 -15.99 -14.71 6.60
C GLN A 40 -15.00 -14.43 7.74
N LEU A 41 -13.91 -13.72 7.47
CA LEU A 41 -12.95 -13.32 8.51
C LEU A 41 -13.59 -12.40 9.54
N ARG A 42 -14.44 -11.46 9.11
CA ARG A 42 -15.16 -10.58 10.04
C ARG A 42 -16.06 -11.38 10.96
N ASN A 43 -16.91 -12.24 10.39
CA ASN A 43 -17.81 -13.09 11.18
C ASN A 43 -17.03 -14.02 12.13
N LEU A 44 -15.91 -14.60 11.65
CA LEU A 44 -15.03 -15.42 12.49
C LEU A 44 -14.51 -14.65 13.71
N VAL A 45 -14.06 -13.41 13.50
CA VAL A 45 -13.55 -12.57 14.59
C VAL A 45 -14.64 -12.18 15.58
N GLU A 46 -15.85 -11.88 15.10
CA GLU A 46 -17.01 -11.58 15.94
C GLU A 46 -17.40 -12.77 16.83
N ASP A 47 -17.45 -13.97 16.25
CA ASP A 47 -17.77 -15.19 17.01
C ASP A 47 -16.66 -15.58 18.00
N ILE A 48 -15.38 -15.35 17.65
CA ILE A 48 -14.27 -15.53 18.57
C ILE A 48 -14.37 -14.56 19.76
N ALA A 49 -14.77 -13.31 19.51
CA ALA A 49 -14.97 -12.35 20.59
C ALA A 49 -16.08 -12.80 21.56
N ILE A 50 -17.19 -13.32 21.04
CA ILE A 50 -18.28 -13.89 21.85
C ILE A 50 -17.78 -15.10 22.64
N LEU A 51 -17.04 -16.01 22.00
CA LEU A 51 -16.48 -17.20 22.67
C LEU A 51 -15.58 -16.80 23.85
N ILE A 52 -14.65 -15.88 23.65
CA ILE A 52 -13.73 -15.41 24.69
C ILE A 52 -14.51 -14.79 25.84
N ASN A 53 -15.47 -13.90 25.54
CA ASN A 53 -16.31 -13.27 26.55
C ASN A 53 -17.12 -14.31 27.36
N ASN A 54 -17.69 -15.32 26.68
CA ASN A 54 -18.41 -16.39 27.31
C ASN A 54 -17.53 -17.21 28.26
N LYS A 55 -16.35 -17.62 27.79
CA LYS A 55 -15.43 -18.47 28.59
C LYS A 55 -14.87 -17.75 29.80
N GLU A 56 -14.48 -16.47 29.65
CA GLU A 56 -13.87 -15.72 30.76
C GLU A 56 -14.93 -15.26 31.80
N ASN A 57 -16.16 -15.01 31.38
CA ASN A 57 -17.22 -14.52 32.27
C ASN A 57 -18.31 -15.58 32.60
N ASN A 58 -18.10 -16.85 32.23
CA ASN A 58 -19.05 -17.94 32.41
C ASN A 58 -20.46 -17.65 31.84
N LEU A 59 -20.50 -17.02 30.65
CA LEU A 59 -21.71 -16.72 29.92
C LEU A 59 -22.03 -17.81 28.89
N THR A 60 -23.27 -17.80 28.39
CA THR A 60 -23.77 -18.78 27.39
C THR A 60 -24.42 -18.04 26.21
N ASN A 61 -23.85 -16.92 25.79
CA ASN A 61 -24.34 -16.14 24.65
C ASN A 61 -24.16 -16.94 23.35
N ASP A 62 -25.17 -16.86 22.49
CA ASP A 62 -25.11 -17.37 21.12
C ASP A 62 -24.49 -16.32 20.16
N THR A 63 -24.33 -16.69 18.88
CA THR A 63 -23.76 -15.84 17.83
C THR A 63 -24.74 -14.78 17.31
N HIS A 64 -25.70 -14.34 18.13
CA HIS A 64 -26.62 -13.28 17.74
C HIS A 64 -25.91 -11.92 17.73
N TYR A 65 -26.29 -11.06 16.76
CA TYR A 65 -25.66 -9.75 16.57
C TYR A 65 -25.61 -8.88 17.83
N ASP A 66 -26.64 -8.96 18.69
CA ASP A 66 -26.70 -8.18 19.94
C ASP A 66 -25.56 -8.53 20.92
N ASN A 67 -24.97 -9.72 20.79
CA ASN A 67 -23.88 -10.17 21.63
C ASN A 67 -22.48 -9.74 21.12
N VAL A 68 -22.39 -9.29 19.87
CA VAL A 68 -21.11 -8.90 19.23
C VAL A 68 -20.52 -7.67 19.90
N SER A 69 -21.27 -6.56 19.95
CA SER A 69 -20.78 -5.28 20.47
C SER A 69 -20.32 -5.35 21.93
N PRO A 70 -21.08 -5.98 22.86
CA PRO A 70 -20.60 -6.18 24.24
C PRO A 70 -19.32 -7.02 24.32
N SER A 71 -19.22 -8.07 23.49
CA SER A 71 -18.05 -8.96 23.47
C SER A 71 -16.80 -8.24 22.91
N LEU A 72 -16.95 -7.48 21.83
CA LEU A 72 -15.87 -6.64 21.29
C LEU A 72 -15.40 -5.61 22.33
N LYS A 73 -16.31 -4.97 23.04
CA LYS A 73 -15.97 -4.04 24.12
C LYS A 73 -15.21 -4.75 25.24
N TYR A 74 -15.60 -5.95 25.60
CA TYR A 74 -14.90 -6.75 26.61
C TYR A 74 -13.47 -7.06 26.19
N ILE A 75 -13.24 -7.62 24.98
CA ILE A 75 -11.90 -7.99 24.50
C ILE A 75 -11.01 -6.75 24.27
N SER A 76 -11.58 -5.59 23.92
CA SER A 76 -10.81 -4.35 23.76
C SER A 76 -10.16 -3.87 25.06
N SER A 77 -10.80 -4.15 26.21
CA SER A 77 -10.28 -3.84 27.55
C SER A 77 -9.17 -4.80 28.02
N LYS A 78 -8.95 -5.91 27.32
CA LYS A 78 -7.96 -6.93 27.67
C LYS A 78 -6.74 -6.83 26.78
N SER A 79 -5.58 -6.46 27.32
CA SER A 79 -4.34 -6.31 26.54
C SER A 79 -4.01 -7.55 25.70
N LYS A 80 -4.29 -8.75 26.21
CA LYS A 80 -4.06 -10.04 25.55
C LYS A 80 -4.87 -10.23 24.27
N TYR A 81 -6.09 -9.72 24.20
CA TYR A 81 -7.02 -9.89 23.08
C TYR A 81 -7.23 -8.60 22.26
N LYS A 82 -6.57 -7.52 22.63
CA LYS A 82 -6.70 -6.23 21.95
C LYS A 82 -6.44 -6.30 20.45
N TYR A 83 -5.55 -7.20 20.02
CA TYR A 83 -5.26 -7.41 18.59
C TYR A 83 -6.47 -7.96 17.82
N ILE A 84 -7.36 -8.73 18.47
CA ILE A 84 -8.60 -9.27 17.87
C ILE A 84 -9.57 -8.11 17.60
N PHE A 85 -9.71 -7.20 18.57
CA PHE A 85 -10.50 -5.99 18.39
C PHE A 85 -9.96 -5.11 17.25
N LYS A 86 -8.63 -4.88 17.21
CA LYS A 86 -8.00 -4.15 16.10
C LYS A 86 -8.25 -4.83 14.74
N PHE A 87 -8.15 -6.14 14.70
CA PHE A 87 -8.41 -6.88 13.47
C PHE A 87 -9.85 -6.74 13.01
N HIS A 88 -10.82 -6.84 13.94
CA HIS A 88 -12.23 -6.58 13.65
C HIS A 88 -12.44 -5.17 13.08
N ASP A 89 -11.85 -4.15 13.69
CA ASP A 89 -11.96 -2.76 13.25
C ASP A 89 -11.43 -2.59 11.80
N TYR A 90 -10.29 -3.18 11.49
CA TYR A 90 -9.74 -3.17 10.14
C TYR A 90 -10.62 -3.92 9.13
N LEU A 91 -11.18 -5.07 9.50
CA LEU A 91 -12.09 -5.82 8.66
C LEU A 91 -13.40 -5.07 8.44
N GLN A 92 -13.94 -4.45 9.46
CA GLN A 92 -15.14 -3.60 9.37
C GLN A 92 -14.93 -2.45 8.39
N SER A 93 -13.80 -1.77 8.48
CA SER A 93 -13.45 -0.63 7.63
C SER A 93 -13.22 -1.02 6.17
N THR A 94 -12.84 -2.27 5.88
CA THR A 94 -12.50 -2.72 4.52
C THR A 94 -13.52 -3.66 3.89
N ALA A 95 -14.39 -4.29 4.70
CA ALA A 95 -15.27 -5.38 4.24
C ALA A 95 -16.25 -4.99 3.13
N SER A 96 -16.71 -3.74 3.12
CA SER A 96 -17.73 -3.28 2.17
C SER A 96 -17.14 -2.75 0.86
N HIS A 97 -15.84 -2.47 0.81
CA HIS A 97 -15.26 -1.62 -0.23
C HIS A 97 -13.89 -2.11 -0.71
N TYR A 98 -13.65 -3.40 -0.56
CA TYR A 98 -12.40 -4.01 -0.98
C TYR A 98 -12.34 -4.10 -2.50
N THR A 99 -11.29 -3.54 -3.10
CA THR A 99 -11.03 -3.63 -4.53
C THR A 99 -9.84 -4.56 -4.77
N PRO A 100 -10.04 -5.74 -5.38
CA PRO A 100 -8.97 -6.74 -5.57
C PRO A 100 -7.82 -6.22 -6.45
N ASN A 101 -8.07 -5.21 -7.24
CA ASN A 101 -7.11 -4.67 -8.22
C ASN A 101 -6.31 -3.47 -7.68
N ASP A 102 -6.57 -2.97 -6.49
CA ASP A 102 -5.73 -1.96 -5.85
C ASP A 102 -4.41 -2.62 -5.43
N GLY A 103 -3.26 -2.14 -5.88
CA GLY A 103 -1.95 -2.70 -5.54
C GLY A 103 -1.68 -2.77 -4.02
N ASP A 104 -2.47 -2.06 -3.23
CA ASP A 104 -2.49 -2.18 -1.77
C ASP A 104 -3.34 -3.37 -1.28
N ALA A 105 -4.23 -3.94 -2.09
CA ALA A 105 -5.09 -5.06 -1.71
C ALA A 105 -4.30 -6.33 -1.40
N GLU A 106 -3.28 -6.64 -2.20
CA GLU A 106 -2.37 -7.75 -1.93
C GLU A 106 -1.63 -7.57 -0.60
N ARG A 107 -1.23 -6.33 -0.28
CA ARG A 107 -0.60 -6.00 1.00
C ARG A 107 -1.55 -6.16 2.18
N LEU A 108 -2.83 -5.83 2.00
CA LEU A 108 -3.86 -6.09 3.01
C LEU A 108 -4.06 -7.57 3.23
N LEU A 109 -4.11 -8.37 2.18
CA LEU A 109 -4.22 -9.81 2.29
C LEU A 109 -3.08 -10.42 3.12
N LEU A 110 -1.84 -9.99 2.85
CA LEU A 110 -0.67 -10.42 3.62
C LEU A 110 -0.70 -9.90 5.07
N PHE A 111 -1.27 -8.73 5.30
CA PHE A 111 -1.50 -8.19 6.63
C PHE A 111 -2.54 -9.01 7.42
N TYR A 112 -3.65 -9.39 6.78
CA TYR A 112 -4.65 -10.28 7.40
C TYR A 112 -4.10 -11.66 7.71
N PHE A 113 -3.18 -12.18 6.91
CA PHE A 113 -2.52 -13.45 7.17
C PHE A 113 -1.84 -13.49 8.54
N ARG A 114 -1.18 -12.41 8.95
CA ARG A 114 -0.62 -12.30 10.32
C ARG A 114 -1.69 -12.50 11.38
N TYR A 115 -2.82 -11.81 11.25
CA TYR A 115 -3.92 -11.92 12.22
C TYR A 115 -4.55 -13.32 12.22
N MET A 116 -4.71 -13.95 11.07
CA MET A 116 -5.18 -15.33 10.98
C MET A 116 -4.26 -16.31 11.71
N CYS A 117 -2.94 -16.15 11.60
CA CYS A 117 -1.99 -16.95 12.37
C CYS A 117 -2.15 -16.72 13.88
N MET A 118 -2.26 -15.46 14.32
CA MET A 118 -2.45 -15.12 15.73
C MET A 118 -3.76 -15.68 16.29
N LEU A 119 -4.86 -15.59 15.54
CA LEU A 119 -6.16 -16.19 15.94
C LEU A 119 -6.04 -17.71 16.10
N LYS A 120 -5.43 -18.38 15.12
CA LYS A 120 -5.19 -19.83 15.15
C LYS A 120 -4.42 -20.23 16.41
N ASP A 121 -3.31 -19.54 16.69
CA ASP A 121 -2.47 -19.84 17.85
C ASP A 121 -3.21 -19.58 19.17
N THR A 122 -3.96 -18.48 19.27
CA THR A 122 -4.74 -18.15 20.46
C THR A 122 -5.81 -19.19 20.73
N LEU A 123 -6.62 -19.56 19.71
CA LEU A 123 -7.69 -20.54 19.90
C LEU A 123 -7.16 -21.93 20.22
N LYS A 124 -6.05 -22.34 19.60
CA LYS A 124 -5.41 -23.62 19.90
C LYS A 124 -4.84 -23.66 21.31
N ASN A 125 -4.09 -22.64 21.72
CA ASN A 125 -3.36 -22.65 22.99
C ASN A 125 -4.26 -22.43 24.21
N GLU A 126 -5.35 -21.66 24.07
CA GLU A 126 -6.18 -21.26 25.21
C GLU A 126 -7.48 -22.02 25.29
N PHE A 127 -8.03 -22.46 24.16
CA PHE A 127 -9.36 -23.07 24.10
C PHE A 127 -9.34 -24.47 23.49
N ASP A 128 -8.16 -24.98 23.06
CA ASP A 128 -7.99 -26.27 22.37
C ASP A 128 -8.87 -26.41 21.10
N ILE A 129 -9.11 -25.28 20.41
CA ILE A 129 -9.87 -25.23 19.17
C ILE A 129 -8.94 -25.05 17.99
N ASN A 130 -8.97 -26.00 17.04
CA ASN A 130 -8.17 -25.95 15.83
C ASN A 130 -8.97 -25.32 14.68
N ILE A 131 -8.49 -24.19 14.18
CA ILE A 131 -9.09 -23.45 13.05
C ILE A 131 -8.05 -23.20 11.95
N LEU A 132 -8.51 -22.78 10.77
CA LEU A 132 -7.67 -22.33 9.66
C LEU A 132 -6.58 -23.35 9.33
N ASN A 133 -6.98 -24.60 9.09
CA ASN A 133 -6.07 -25.72 8.90
C ASN A 133 -5.25 -25.63 7.61
N ASN A 134 -5.78 -24.91 6.60
CA ASN A 134 -5.14 -24.75 5.29
C ASN A 134 -4.29 -23.47 5.17
N LEU A 135 -4.00 -22.78 6.29
CA LEU A 135 -3.13 -21.58 6.25
C LEU A 135 -1.76 -21.84 5.64
N LYS A 136 -1.23 -23.06 5.72
CA LYS A 136 0.03 -23.44 5.05
C LYS A 136 -0.03 -23.30 3.52
N ASP A 137 -1.22 -23.33 2.96
CA ASP A 137 -1.50 -23.25 1.53
C ASP A 137 -1.92 -21.84 1.10
N PHE A 138 -1.95 -20.89 2.04
CA PHE A 138 -2.24 -19.50 1.76
C PHE A 138 -1.17 -18.90 0.83
N PRO A 139 -1.55 -18.16 -0.22
CA PRO A 139 -0.64 -17.74 -1.28
C PRO A 139 0.28 -16.56 -0.86
N ILE A 140 1.17 -16.83 0.10
CA ILE A 140 2.21 -15.87 0.52
C ILE A 140 3.28 -15.73 -0.55
N TYR A 141 3.63 -16.86 -1.20
CA TYR A 141 4.69 -16.93 -2.19
C TYR A 141 4.09 -16.97 -3.60
N GLU A 142 4.82 -16.38 -4.54
CA GLU A 142 4.42 -16.39 -5.95
C GLU A 142 4.73 -17.73 -6.63
N ASP A 143 5.81 -18.41 -6.19
CA ASP A 143 6.28 -19.67 -6.75
C ASP A 143 6.98 -20.55 -5.71
N ASN A 144 7.26 -21.81 -6.07
CA ASN A 144 7.89 -22.79 -5.21
C ASN A 144 9.37 -22.46 -4.92
N LEU A 145 10.11 -21.86 -5.84
CA LEU A 145 11.51 -21.49 -5.64
C LEU A 145 11.63 -20.41 -4.58
N THR A 146 10.75 -19.44 -4.62
CA THR A 146 10.63 -18.39 -3.59
C THR A 146 10.30 -19.03 -2.23
N LYS A 147 9.45 -20.04 -2.19
CA LYS A 147 9.14 -20.77 -0.96
C LYS A 147 10.37 -21.48 -0.38
N GLU A 148 11.09 -22.26 -1.17
CA GLU A 148 12.31 -22.95 -0.75
C GLU A 148 13.39 -21.96 -0.24
N HIS A 149 13.56 -20.85 -0.94
CA HIS A 149 14.47 -19.78 -0.53
C HIS A 149 14.13 -19.28 0.88
N TYR A 150 12.86 -19.01 1.17
CA TYR A 150 12.45 -18.54 2.49
C TYR A 150 12.47 -19.63 3.57
N GLU A 151 12.31 -20.89 3.22
CA GLU A 151 12.50 -22.01 4.15
C GLU A 151 13.95 -22.11 4.65
N LEU A 152 14.93 -21.90 3.76
CA LEU A 152 16.34 -21.82 4.14
C LEU A 152 16.63 -20.62 5.05
N ILE A 153 16.10 -19.44 4.70
CA ILE A 153 16.26 -18.23 5.51
C ILE A 153 15.65 -18.40 6.90
N SER A 154 14.42 -18.95 6.98
CA SER A 154 13.72 -19.12 8.25
C SER A 154 14.44 -20.06 9.21
N SER A 155 15.14 -21.10 8.71
CA SER A 155 15.97 -21.95 9.53
C SER A 155 17.10 -21.17 10.21
N LYS A 156 17.69 -20.20 9.51
CA LYS A 156 18.75 -19.34 10.06
C LYS A 156 18.22 -18.27 11.00
N ILE A 157 17.00 -17.79 10.78
CA ILE A 157 16.34 -16.89 11.73
C ILE A 157 16.07 -17.59 13.06
N GLU A 158 15.71 -18.88 13.04
CA GLU A 158 15.47 -19.66 14.27
C GLU A 158 16.72 -19.80 15.15
N GLU A 159 17.90 -19.82 14.57
CA GLU A 159 19.17 -19.87 15.31
C GLU A 159 19.44 -18.60 16.14
N VAL A 160 18.68 -17.52 15.92
CA VAL A 160 18.90 -16.23 16.60
C VAL A 160 18.03 -16.14 17.84
N ASN A 161 18.67 -16.00 18.99
CA ASN A 161 17.99 -15.70 20.25
C ASN A 161 17.69 -14.21 20.35
N LEU A 162 16.43 -13.87 20.62
CA LEU A 162 16.01 -12.50 20.88
C LEU A 162 16.66 -12.01 22.19
N LYS A 163 17.37 -10.90 22.14
CA LYS A 163 18.04 -10.30 23.29
C LYS A 163 17.37 -8.99 23.66
N THR A 164 16.96 -8.86 24.92
CA THR A 164 16.28 -7.68 25.45
C THR A 164 17.21 -6.51 25.77
N ASN A 165 18.53 -6.74 25.94
CA ASN A 165 19.48 -5.75 26.51
C ASN A 165 20.70 -5.46 25.62
N LYS A 166 20.59 -5.56 24.30
CA LYS A 166 21.71 -5.22 23.41
C LYS A 166 21.70 -3.73 23.06
N SER A 167 22.90 -3.13 22.95
CA SER A 167 23.01 -1.76 22.44
C SER A 167 22.44 -1.67 21.03
N LEU A 168 21.47 -0.80 20.83
CA LEU A 168 20.89 -0.53 19.52
C LEU A 168 21.93 0.18 18.64
N ILE A 169 21.87 -0.08 17.33
CA ILE A 169 22.73 0.58 16.36
C ILE A 169 22.48 2.09 16.39
N GLN A 170 23.55 2.87 16.29
CA GLN A 170 23.43 4.31 16.11
C GLN A 170 22.76 4.61 14.76
N GLY A 171 21.68 5.37 14.79
CA GLY A 171 20.91 5.74 13.62
C GLY A 171 19.48 5.22 13.67
N ARG A 172 18.66 5.79 12.79
CA ARG A 172 17.25 5.40 12.61
C ARG A 172 17.02 4.93 11.20
N PHE A 173 16.06 4.04 11.07
CA PHE A 173 15.64 3.49 9.78
C PHE A 173 14.13 3.66 9.61
N TYR A 174 13.71 4.07 8.42
CA TYR A 174 12.31 3.92 8.00
C TYR A 174 12.08 2.50 7.50
N VAL A 175 10.95 1.95 7.85
CA VAL A 175 10.48 0.65 7.37
C VAL A 175 9.67 0.88 6.10
N ASN A 176 10.22 0.45 4.95
CA ASN A 176 9.60 0.67 3.65
C ASN A 176 8.65 -0.47 3.28
N LYS A 177 9.01 -1.71 3.66
CA LYS A 177 8.21 -2.90 3.33
C LYS A 177 8.40 -3.95 4.42
N VAL A 178 7.31 -4.58 4.80
CA VAL A 178 7.30 -5.77 5.67
C VAL A 178 6.59 -6.88 4.91
N ARG A 179 7.31 -7.96 4.62
CA ARG A 179 6.78 -9.14 3.93
C ARG A 179 6.76 -10.31 4.89
N PRO A 180 5.61 -10.96 5.12
CA PRO A 180 5.55 -12.16 5.95
C PRO A 180 6.20 -13.34 5.25
N ILE A 181 6.83 -14.20 6.05
CA ILE A 181 7.42 -15.48 5.66
C ILE A 181 6.79 -16.54 6.57
N TYR A 182 6.15 -17.55 6.00
CA TYR A 182 5.56 -18.64 6.77
C TYR A 182 6.31 -19.93 6.52
N SER A 183 6.97 -20.45 7.54
CA SER A 183 7.78 -21.67 7.45
C SER A 183 7.65 -22.49 8.72
N ASN A 184 7.46 -23.81 8.58
CA ASN A 184 7.35 -24.75 9.69
C ASN A 184 6.34 -24.36 10.76
N GLY A 185 5.19 -23.83 10.35
CA GLY A 185 4.12 -23.40 11.26
C GLY A 185 4.39 -22.09 11.99
N LYS A 186 5.46 -21.36 11.65
CA LYS A 186 5.82 -20.10 12.29
C LYS A 186 5.89 -18.95 11.28
N LEU A 187 5.65 -17.74 11.78
CA LEU A 187 5.66 -16.50 11.01
C LEU A 187 6.97 -15.74 11.26
N TYR A 188 7.63 -15.35 10.18
CA TYR A 188 8.82 -14.49 10.15
C TYR A 188 8.58 -13.32 9.21
N TYR A 189 9.50 -12.38 9.14
CA TYR A 189 9.35 -11.18 8.33
C TYR A 189 10.64 -10.86 7.57
N GLU A 190 10.49 -10.56 6.30
CA GLU A 190 11.49 -9.85 5.50
C GLU A 190 11.17 -8.36 5.55
N ILE A 191 12.15 -7.55 5.94
CA ILE A 191 11.96 -6.14 6.22
C ILE A 191 12.94 -5.34 5.37
N THR A 192 12.39 -4.46 4.53
CA THR A 192 13.20 -3.52 3.74
C THR A 192 13.26 -2.17 4.47
N LEU A 193 14.46 -1.71 4.70
CA LEU A 193 14.78 -0.52 5.49
C LEU A 193 15.56 0.51 4.66
N THR A 194 15.36 1.79 4.96
CA THR A 194 16.22 2.90 4.51
C THR A 194 16.62 3.76 5.71
N LYS A 195 17.78 4.43 5.64
CA LYS A 195 18.13 5.40 6.68
C LYS A 195 17.06 6.48 6.81
N ALA A 196 16.68 6.80 8.04
CA ALA A 196 15.67 7.82 8.33
C ALA A 196 16.28 9.23 8.19
N THR A 197 16.46 9.67 6.96
CA THR A 197 16.95 11.00 6.57
C THR A 197 15.92 11.72 5.71
N ASP A 198 16.12 13.01 5.44
CA ASP A 198 15.26 13.78 4.52
C ASP A 198 15.62 13.53 3.05
N TYR A 199 16.69 12.80 2.78
CA TYR A 199 17.10 12.40 1.43
C TYR A 199 16.65 10.97 1.18
N ILE A 200 15.74 10.80 0.22
CA ILE A 200 15.29 9.47 -0.20
C ILE A 200 16.28 8.94 -1.24
N ASN A 201 17.18 8.06 -0.80
CA ASN A 201 18.05 7.33 -1.72
C ASN A 201 17.50 5.91 -1.92
N LYS A 202 16.87 5.66 -3.06
CA LYS A 202 16.32 4.34 -3.41
C LYS A 202 17.40 3.24 -3.51
N PHE A 203 18.65 3.60 -3.68
CA PHE A 203 19.78 2.67 -3.81
C PHE A 203 20.35 2.21 -2.45
N GLU A 204 20.02 2.87 -1.34
CA GLU A 204 20.49 2.53 0.00
C GLU A 204 19.51 1.65 0.79
N ARG A 205 18.72 0.82 0.10
CA ARG A 205 17.82 -0.11 0.76
C ARG A 205 18.58 -1.28 1.35
N ILE A 206 18.24 -1.62 2.60
CA ILE A 206 18.82 -2.76 3.34
C ILE A 206 17.69 -3.73 3.62
N THR A 207 17.88 -4.99 3.24
CA THR A 207 16.96 -6.07 3.59
C THR A 207 17.48 -6.77 4.84
N MET A 208 16.60 -6.94 5.82
CA MET A 208 16.84 -7.68 7.06
C MET A 208 15.67 -8.61 7.34
N TYR A 209 15.90 -9.58 8.22
CA TYR A 209 14.90 -10.58 8.60
C TYR A 209 14.61 -10.51 10.09
N SER A 210 13.42 -10.92 10.52
CA SER A 210 13.02 -10.87 11.93
C SER A 210 12.00 -11.94 12.30
N LYS A 211 12.04 -12.40 13.57
CA LYS A 211 10.93 -13.10 14.21
C LYS A 211 9.86 -12.14 14.73
N LEU A 212 10.27 -10.88 15.00
CA LEU A 212 9.40 -9.87 15.54
C LEU A 212 8.69 -9.14 14.39
N PHE A 213 7.41 -8.86 14.58
CA PHE A 213 6.72 -7.93 13.70
C PHE A 213 7.22 -6.51 13.96
N ILE A 214 7.61 -5.82 12.90
CA ILE A 214 8.07 -4.43 12.98
C ILE A 214 7.10 -3.59 12.17
N PRO A 215 6.34 -2.66 12.79
CA PRO A 215 5.40 -1.81 12.09
C PRO A 215 6.13 -0.85 11.14
N ASP A 216 5.51 -0.57 9.99
CA ASP A 216 6.05 0.35 8.98
C ASP A 216 5.57 1.80 9.13
N ASN A 217 4.93 2.11 10.25
CA ASN A 217 4.35 3.42 10.53
C ASN A 217 5.39 4.48 10.87
N TYR A 218 6.49 4.09 11.53
CA TYR A 218 7.49 5.01 12.09
C TYR A 218 8.91 4.56 11.83
N SER A 219 9.85 5.48 12.01
CA SER A 219 11.26 5.11 12.09
C SER A 219 11.55 4.30 13.34
N ILE A 220 12.54 3.42 13.24
CA ILE A 220 12.97 2.51 14.31
C ILE A 220 14.47 2.60 14.55
N LYS A 221 14.91 2.25 15.76
CA LYS A 221 16.27 1.82 16.07
C LYS A 221 16.27 0.32 16.29
N LEU A 222 17.32 -0.36 15.86
CA LEU A 222 17.40 -1.83 15.91
C LEU A 222 18.80 -2.33 16.22
N SER A 223 18.91 -3.61 16.60
CA SER A 223 20.13 -4.39 16.56
C SER A 223 19.92 -5.63 15.70
N TYR A 224 21.00 -6.17 15.12
CA TYR A 224 20.94 -7.36 14.28
C TYR A 224 22.18 -8.25 14.48
N ILE A 225 22.05 -9.50 14.06
CA ILE A 225 23.12 -10.50 13.99
C ILE A 225 23.27 -10.93 12.53
N GLU A 226 24.51 -11.06 12.06
CA GLU A 226 24.78 -11.63 10.74
C GLU A 226 24.81 -13.15 10.80
N LYS A 227 24.16 -13.81 9.86
CA LYS A 227 24.14 -15.26 9.66
C LYS A 227 24.51 -15.59 8.22
N GLU A 228 25.25 -16.67 8.03
CA GLU A 228 25.57 -17.19 6.70
C GLU A 228 24.50 -18.18 6.25
N VAL A 229 24.02 -18.00 5.03
CA VAL A 229 23.07 -18.88 4.33
C VAL A 229 23.72 -19.32 3.03
N GLU A 230 23.68 -20.60 2.73
CA GLU A 230 24.13 -21.13 1.45
C GLU A 230 22.92 -21.29 0.51
N ILE A 231 22.88 -20.47 -0.54
CA ILE A 231 21.82 -20.49 -1.55
C ILE A 231 22.46 -20.85 -2.88
N ILE A 232 22.06 -22.00 -3.45
CA ILE A 232 22.57 -22.50 -4.75
C ILE A 232 24.11 -22.40 -4.81
N SER A 233 24.79 -23.03 -3.83
CA SER A 233 26.27 -23.06 -3.71
C SER A 233 26.95 -21.69 -3.48
N ASN A 234 26.19 -20.62 -3.26
CA ASN A 234 26.71 -19.31 -2.92
C ASN A 234 26.47 -18.99 -1.43
N LYS A 235 27.54 -18.70 -0.69
CA LYS A 235 27.43 -18.24 0.69
C LYS A 235 27.06 -16.77 0.72
N THR A 236 25.89 -16.47 1.25
CA THR A 236 25.38 -15.11 1.38
C THR A 236 25.17 -14.79 2.87
N LYS A 237 25.54 -13.57 3.28
CA LYS A 237 25.27 -13.11 4.65
C LYS A 237 23.91 -12.43 4.71
N ILE A 238 23.06 -12.90 5.61
CA ILE A 238 21.80 -12.27 5.95
C ILE A 238 21.90 -11.56 7.29
N LYS A 239 21.13 -10.49 7.48
CA LYS A 239 21.03 -9.73 8.72
C LYS A 239 19.71 -10.07 9.39
N VAL A 240 19.77 -10.58 10.62
CA VAL A 240 18.59 -10.95 11.42
C VAL A 240 18.45 -9.99 12.59
N ILE A 241 17.32 -9.27 12.64
CA ILE A 241 17.00 -8.33 13.71
C ILE A 241 16.70 -9.12 14.98
N ASP A 242 17.43 -8.85 16.05
CA ASP A 242 17.27 -9.48 17.37
C ASP A 242 16.56 -8.56 18.38
N ASN A 243 16.54 -7.25 18.15
CA ASN A 243 15.81 -6.28 18.96
C ASN A 243 15.52 -5.00 18.16
N PHE A 244 14.42 -4.31 18.48
CA PHE A 244 14.10 -3.00 17.94
C PHE A 244 13.31 -2.16 18.94
N ILE A 245 13.26 -0.85 18.69
CA ILE A 245 12.39 0.10 19.35
C ILE A 245 11.87 1.11 18.32
N ILE A 246 10.60 1.45 18.41
CA ILE A 246 10.05 2.61 17.67
C ILE A 246 10.84 3.84 18.11
N SER A 247 11.28 4.64 17.16
CA SER A 247 12.10 5.81 17.43
C SER A 247 11.76 6.93 16.44
N ILE A 248 10.59 7.56 16.64
CA ILE A 248 10.13 8.70 15.85
C ILE A 248 11.20 9.79 15.87
N ARG A 249 11.52 10.39 14.73
CA ARG A 249 12.49 11.47 14.68
C ARG A 249 11.95 12.70 15.44
N PRO A 250 12.68 13.32 16.37
CA PRO A 250 12.22 14.52 17.07
C PRO A 250 11.79 15.66 16.14
N CYS A 251 12.44 15.78 14.96
CA CYS A 251 12.06 16.75 13.94
C CYS A 251 10.67 16.49 13.33
N GLU A 252 10.22 15.23 13.25
CA GLU A 252 8.88 14.87 12.76
C GLU A 252 7.81 15.38 13.74
N LEU A 253 7.96 15.09 15.03
CA LEU A 253 7.06 15.59 16.08
C LEU A 253 7.05 17.12 16.15
N LYS A 254 8.22 17.75 16.01
CA LYS A 254 8.34 19.21 15.96
C LYS A 254 7.62 19.78 14.73
N ASN A 255 7.73 19.16 13.58
CA ASN A 255 7.07 19.63 12.36
C ASN A 255 5.55 19.41 12.39
N ILE A 256 5.06 18.34 13.04
CA ILE A 256 3.63 18.21 13.35
C ILE A 256 3.17 19.37 14.24
N GLY A 257 3.96 19.74 15.26
CA GLY A 257 3.67 20.94 16.08
C GLY A 257 3.58 22.20 15.22
N LYS A 258 4.48 22.42 14.27
CA LYS A 258 4.44 23.59 13.38
C LYS A 258 3.18 23.66 12.52
N ILE A 259 2.62 22.53 12.07
CA ILE A 259 1.33 22.51 11.36
C ILE A 259 0.23 23.15 12.23
N LEU A 260 0.33 23.01 13.55
CA LEU A 260 -0.64 23.51 14.52
C LEU A 260 -0.21 24.86 15.16
N ASN A 261 0.79 25.54 14.63
CA ASN A 261 1.41 26.75 15.20
C ASN A 261 1.92 26.56 16.64
N LEU A 262 2.40 25.35 16.95
CA LEU A 262 2.97 25.00 18.23
C LEU A 262 4.49 24.85 18.10
N ASP A 263 5.24 25.49 18.99
CA ASP A 263 6.70 25.35 19.04
C ASP A 263 7.12 24.75 20.38
N TYR A 264 7.27 23.42 20.38
CA TYR A 264 7.77 22.66 21.51
C TYR A 264 9.15 22.10 21.22
N ARG A 265 10.04 22.17 22.20
CA ARG A 265 11.36 21.56 22.12
C ARG A 265 11.26 20.07 22.44
N ILE A 266 11.41 19.23 21.41
CA ILE A 266 11.38 17.77 21.51
C ILE A 266 12.79 17.24 21.27
N GLU A 267 13.32 16.47 22.22
CA GLU A 267 14.65 15.87 22.14
C GLU A 267 14.61 14.41 22.57
N GLU A 268 15.47 13.59 21.95
CA GLU A 268 15.55 12.16 22.21
C GLU A 268 15.97 11.83 23.66
N GLY A 269 16.81 12.68 24.26
CA GLY A 269 17.27 12.51 25.64
C GLY A 269 16.23 12.81 26.72
N TYR A 270 15.05 13.28 26.36
CA TYR A 270 13.99 13.56 27.33
C TYR A 270 13.24 12.28 27.74
N SER A 271 12.96 12.15 29.04
CA SER A 271 12.28 10.96 29.58
C SER A 271 10.90 10.76 28.97
N GLU A 272 10.13 11.82 28.69
CA GLU A 272 8.85 11.75 28.01
C GLU A 272 8.95 11.04 26.64
N TYR A 273 9.96 11.42 25.85
CA TYR A 273 10.19 10.83 24.53
C TYR A 273 10.51 9.33 24.65
N THR A 274 11.43 8.98 25.53
CA THR A 274 11.84 7.58 25.73
C THR A 274 10.67 6.70 26.17
N LYS A 275 9.86 7.19 27.12
CA LYS A 275 8.69 6.45 27.63
C LYS A 275 7.65 6.24 26.54
N LEU A 276 7.33 7.28 25.75
CA LEU A 276 6.39 7.16 24.64
C LEU A 276 6.87 6.11 23.63
N MET A 277 8.16 6.11 23.25
CA MET A 277 8.71 5.14 22.30
C MET A 277 8.64 3.70 22.82
N ILE A 278 8.96 3.50 24.11
CA ILE A 278 8.87 2.18 24.75
C ILE A 278 7.40 1.70 24.78
N MET A 279 6.47 2.57 25.17
CA MET A 279 5.05 2.24 25.25
C MET A 279 4.50 1.86 23.87
N MET A 280 4.74 2.66 22.84
CA MET A 280 4.30 2.37 21.49
C MET A 280 4.91 1.06 20.94
N THR A 281 6.16 0.76 21.30
CA THR A 281 6.82 -0.48 20.89
C THR A 281 6.20 -1.69 21.59
N ARG A 282 5.96 -1.60 22.91
CA ARG A 282 5.36 -2.67 23.72
C ARG A 282 3.93 -2.99 23.28
N ASP A 283 3.14 -1.95 23.03
CA ASP A 283 1.70 -2.07 22.77
C ASP A 283 1.40 -2.21 21.26
N GLU A 284 2.41 -2.17 20.41
CA GLU A 284 2.31 -2.20 18.93
C GLU A 284 1.24 -1.19 18.42
N THR A 285 1.23 0.01 18.97
CA THR A 285 0.23 1.06 18.67
C THR A 285 0.82 2.17 17.81
N THR A 286 -0.04 2.81 17.04
CA THR A 286 0.30 4.06 16.35
C THR A 286 0.08 5.25 17.28
N LEU A 287 0.76 6.36 16.99
CA LEU A 287 0.57 7.61 17.72
C LEU A 287 -0.89 8.12 17.60
N LEU A 288 -1.51 7.90 16.43
CA LEU A 288 -2.91 8.24 16.23
C LEU A 288 -3.83 7.42 17.13
N GLU A 289 -3.62 6.09 17.21
CA GLU A 289 -4.40 5.22 18.11
C GLU A 289 -4.29 5.66 19.56
N GLU A 290 -3.08 6.04 20.01
CA GLU A 290 -2.89 6.54 21.38
C GLU A 290 -3.66 7.83 21.62
N LEU A 291 -3.69 8.72 20.63
CA LEU A 291 -4.42 9.99 20.71
C LEU A 291 -5.94 9.84 20.59
N MET A 292 -6.43 8.74 20.02
CA MET A 292 -7.86 8.46 19.80
C MET A 292 -8.50 7.67 20.95
N LYS A 293 -7.73 7.18 21.93
CA LYS A 293 -8.25 6.48 23.12
C LYS A 293 -9.25 7.34 23.91
N SER A 294 -10.01 6.71 24.82
CA SER A 294 -10.91 7.43 25.74
C SER A 294 -10.16 8.49 26.55
N ASP A 295 -10.88 9.42 27.15
CA ASP A 295 -10.25 10.49 27.96
C ASP A 295 -9.52 9.90 29.19
N GLU A 296 -10.08 8.86 29.80
CA GLU A 296 -9.48 8.16 30.94
C GLU A 296 -8.16 7.51 30.53
N GLU A 297 -8.18 6.67 29.49
CA GLU A 297 -6.98 5.98 28.99
C GLU A 297 -5.90 6.95 28.51
N PHE A 298 -6.30 8.03 27.82
CA PHE A 298 -5.34 9.04 27.36
C PHE A 298 -4.70 9.79 28.53
N ASN A 299 -5.45 10.10 29.58
CA ASN A 299 -4.91 10.75 30.78
C ASN A 299 -3.95 9.82 31.53
N GLU A 300 -4.19 8.51 31.57
CA GLU A 300 -3.25 7.52 32.11
C GLU A 300 -1.94 7.54 31.33
N ILE A 301 -2.00 7.51 29.99
CA ILE A 301 -0.82 7.61 29.11
C ILE A 301 -0.02 8.88 29.39
N ILE A 302 -0.69 10.02 29.44
CA ILE A 302 -0.04 11.30 29.72
C ILE A 302 0.60 11.32 31.11
N SER A 303 -0.06 10.70 32.09
CA SER A 303 0.49 10.56 33.45
C SER A 303 1.74 9.68 33.46
N GLU A 304 1.73 8.53 32.77
CA GLU A 304 2.88 7.63 32.64
C GLU A 304 4.05 8.34 31.96
N ILE A 305 3.81 9.06 30.87
CA ILE A 305 4.84 9.80 30.13
C ILE A 305 5.44 10.92 31.00
N LYS A 306 4.62 11.67 31.75
CA LYS A 306 5.06 12.77 32.62
C LYS A 306 5.82 12.30 33.85
N GLN A 307 5.62 11.09 34.30
CA GLN A 307 6.29 10.56 35.49
C GLN A 307 7.81 10.70 35.37
N SER A 308 8.45 11.40 36.30
CA SER A 308 9.88 11.71 36.32
C SER A 308 10.38 12.62 35.18
N ALA A 309 9.49 13.29 34.45
CA ALA A 309 9.86 14.23 33.41
C ALA A 309 10.28 15.58 34.02
N LYS A 310 11.41 16.11 33.53
CA LYS A 310 11.85 17.49 33.92
C LYS A 310 11.13 18.57 33.10
N ASN A 311 10.66 18.20 31.88
CA ASN A 311 9.96 19.07 30.92
C ASN A 311 8.72 18.36 30.44
N ASN A 312 7.63 19.10 30.24
CA ASN A 312 6.34 18.56 29.77
C ASN A 312 6.05 18.91 28.29
N ASN A 313 7.09 19.08 27.48
CA ASN A 313 6.94 19.59 26.13
C ASN A 313 6.21 18.59 25.23
N LEU A 314 6.59 17.31 25.28
CA LEU A 314 5.97 16.27 24.44
C LEU A 314 4.53 16.00 24.88
N SER A 315 4.28 15.83 26.16
CA SER A 315 2.91 15.62 26.68
C SER A 315 2.00 16.81 26.37
N ASN A 316 2.50 18.04 26.47
CA ASN A 316 1.72 19.23 26.09
C ASN A 316 1.43 19.24 24.58
N LEU A 317 2.39 18.87 23.72
CA LEU A 317 2.17 18.71 22.30
C LEU A 317 1.08 17.68 22.02
N LEU A 318 1.14 16.50 22.64
CA LEU A 318 0.15 15.44 22.46
C LEU A 318 -1.26 15.89 22.88
N ILE A 319 -1.38 16.57 24.01
CA ILE A 319 -2.65 17.13 24.49
C ILE A 319 -3.23 18.13 23.47
N GLN A 320 -2.40 19.00 22.90
CA GLN A 320 -2.87 19.96 21.90
C GLN A 320 -3.25 19.26 20.58
N ILE A 321 -2.44 18.31 20.10
CA ILE A 321 -2.76 17.51 18.90
C ILE A 321 -4.13 16.83 19.08
N ARG A 322 -4.35 16.17 20.24
CA ARG A 322 -5.64 15.52 20.53
C ARG A 322 -6.82 16.48 20.43
N LYS A 323 -6.71 17.70 20.94
CA LYS A 323 -7.76 18.72 20.83
C LYS A 323 -8.10 19.05 19.37
N TYR A 324 -7.10 19.02 18.47
CA TYR A 324 -7.34 19.25 17.03
C TYR A 324 -7.98 18.04 16.34
N ILE A 325 -7.61 16.80 16.71
CA ILE A 325 -8.16 15.57 16.13
C ILE A 325 -9.69 15.52 16.26
N PHE A 326 -10.22 16.01 17.39
CA PHE A 326 -11.67 16.01 17.66
C PHE A 326 -12.38 17.28 17.16
N LYS A 327 -11.69 18.16 16.44
CA LYS A 327 -12.32 19.29 15.75
C LYS A 327 -12.62 18.90 14.31
N GLU A 328 -13.83 19.15 13.85
CA GLU A 328 -14.20 19.01 12.44
C GLU A 328 -13.74 20.25 11.65
N VAL A 329 -12.46 20.29 11.32
CA VAL A 329 -11.85 21.41 10.59
C VAL A 329 -11.16 20.89 9.32
N PRO A 330 -11.06 21.67 8.23
CA PRO A 330 -10.32 21.29 7.03
C PRO A 330 -8.88 20.91 7.35
N GLY A 331 -8.37 19.83 6.76
CA GLY A 331 -7.02 19.33 6.97
C GLY A 331 -6.89 18.28 8.07
N ILE A 332 -7.96 17.97 8.80
CA ILE A 332 -7.90 17.02 9.91
C ILE A 332 -7.56 15.59 9.44
N ASN A 333 -8.05 15.17 8.28
CA ASN A 333 -7.75 13.86 7.73
C ASN A 333 -6.28 13.74 7.31
N ILE A 334 -5.69 14.83 6.81
CA ILE A 334 -4.25 14.89 6.53
C ILE A 334 -3.46 14.75 7.85
N LEU A 335 -3.85 15.47 8.89
CA LEU A 335 -3.20 15.35 10.21
C LEU A 335 -3.30 13.93 10.77
N LYS A 336 -4.48 13.30 10.72
CA LYS A 336 -4.68 11.91 11.15
C LYS A 336 -3.77 10.95 10.38
N TYR A 337 -3.69 11.09 9.06
CA TYR A 337 -2.81 10.28 8.23
C TYR A 337 -1.33 10.48 8.60
N LEU A 338 -0.88 11.73 8.76
CA LEU A 338 0.50 12.04 9.16
C LEU A 338 0.85 11.47 10.54
N LEU A 339 -0.09 11.44 11.47
CA LEU A 339 0.09 10.83 12.80
C LEU A 339 0.11 9.30 12.75
N CYS A 340 -0.61 8.70 11.80
CA CYS A 340 -0.56 7.26 11.56
C CYS A 340 0.77 6.83 10.93
N LYS A 341 1.30 7.61 9.97
CA LYS A 341 2.58 7.35 9.32
C LYS A 341 3.42 8.61 9.24
N LEU A 342 4.50 8.65 10.02
CA LEU A 342 5.41 9.78 10.09
C LEU A 342 6.61 9.58 9.15
N GLU A 343 6.75 10.50 8.20
CA GLU A 343 7.92 10.68 7.36
C GLU A 343 8.20 12.19 7.19
N ASN A 344 9.36 12.65 7.60
CA ASN A 344 9.65 14.08 7.68
C ASN A 344 9.50 14.84 6.35
N VAL A 345 9.85 14.19 5.25
CA VAL A 345 9.71 14.78 3.90
C VAL A 345 8.22 15.02 3.57
N VAL A 346 7.36 14.03 3.90
CA VAL A 346 5.92 14.13 3.68
C VAL A 346 5.30 15.21 4.56
N ILE A 347 5.69 15.25 5.84
CA ILE A 347 5.20 16.27 6.78
C ILE A 347 5.58 17.68 6.30
N LYS A 348 6.84 17.88 5.89
CA LYS A 348 7.30 19.16 5.37
C LYS A 348 6.56 19.61 4.12
N SER A 349 6.20 18.69 3.22
CA SER A 349 5.46 19.01 2.00
C SER A 349 4.02 19.48 2.26
N GLN A 350 3.49 19.22 3.44
CA GLN A 350 2.14 19.67 3.85
C GLN A 350 2.14 21.03 4.56
N ILE A 351 3.31 21.57 4.93
CA ILE A 351 3.39 22.86 5.62
C ILE A 351 3.29 23.98 4.58
N ASP A 352 2.33 24.88 4.76
CA ASP A 352 2.16 26.09 3.93
C ASP A 352 2.97 27.26 4.55
N SER A 353 3.49 28.13 3.67
CA SER A 353 4.09 29.40 4.08
C SER A 353 3.04 30.42 4.54
N ASN A 354 1.80 30.31 4.06
CA ASN A 354 0.67 31.14 4.48
C ASN A 354 -0.17 30.41 5.52
N PRO A 355 -0.27 30.89 6.75
CA PRO A 355 -1.03 30.25 7.80
C PRO A 355 -2.48 30.03 7.41
N ASN A 356 -2.98 28.81 7.60
CA ASN A 356 -4.39 28.50 7.48
C ASN A 356 -5.09 28.82 8.81
N THR A 357 -6.18 29.59 8.77
CA THR A 357 -6.93 29.99 9.97
C THR A 357 -7.56 28.80 10.72
N ASN A 358 -7.80 27.67 10.03
CA ASN A 358 -8.40 26.48 10.63
C ASN A 358 -7.35 25.54 11.24
N LEU A 359 -6.31 25.19 10.47
CA LEU A 359 -5.21 24.31 10.87
C LEU A 359 -3.84 24.97 10.71
N SER A 360 -3.80 26.29 10.77
CA SER A 360 -2.55 27.04 10.75
C SER A 360 -1.75 26.79 9.46
N ASN A 361 -0.61 26.15 9.58
CA ASN A 361 0.34 26.02 8.47
C ASN A 361 0.10 24.83 7.55
N LEU A 362 -1.03 24.10 7.65
CA LEU A 362 -1.26 22.97 6.77
C LEU A 362 -1.46 23.42 5.31
N CYS A 363 -0.77 22.75 4.38
CA CYS A 363 -0.89 23.01 2.95
C CYS A 363 -2.18 22.40 2.39
N LEU A 364 -3.15 23.26 2.05
CA LEU A 364 -4.44 22.89 1.43
C LEU A 364 -4.47 23.30 -0.07
N LYS A 365 -3.42 22.99 -0.83
CA LYS A 365 -3.43 23.17 -2.28
C LYS A 365 -4.41 22.21 -2.94
N ASN A 366 -4.79 22.51 -4.20
CA ASN A 366 -5.77 21.69 -4.95
C ASN A 366 -5.47 20.18 -4.95
N LYS A 367 -4.21 19.79 -4.84
CA LYS A 367 -3.81 18.37 -4.71
C LYS A 367 -4.07 17.77 -3.32
N SER A 368 -4.16 18.59 -2.28
CA SER A 368 -4.35 18.15 -0.90
C SER A 368 -5.80 18.27 -0.44
N ILE A 369 -6.54 19.25 -0.93
CA ILE A 369 -7.96 19.45 -0.61
C ILE A 369 -8.79 18.18 -0.82
N PRO A 370 -8.66 17.48 -1.98
CA PRO A 370 -9.37 16.21 -2.18
C PRO A 370 -9.01 15.15 -1.15
N PHE A 371 -7.77 15.11 -0.68
CA PHE A 371 -7.38 14.16 0.36
C PHE A 371 -8.11 14.43 1.69
N ASP A 372 -8.29 15.70 2.06
CA ASP A 372 -8.96 16.05 3.31
C ASP A 372 -10.47 15.80 3.27
N THR A 373 -11.10 16.11 2.14
CA THR A 373 -12.56 15.95 1.94
C THR A 373 -12.94 14.62 1.31
N MET A 374 -12.04 14.06 0.49
CA MET A 374 -12.20 12.80 -0.25
C MET A 374 -10.92 11.95 -0.15
N PRO A 375 -10.59 11.42 1.04
CA PRO A 375 -9.27 10.85 1.33
C PRO A 375 -8.94 9.61 0.51
N TYR A 376 -9.94 8.89 0.01
CA TYR A 376 -9.74 7.67 -0.76
C TYR A 376 -9.67 7.89 -2.28
N ALA A 377 -10.03 9.09 -2.75
CA ALA A 377 -10.11 9.37 -4.17
C ALA A 377 -8.81 9.89 -4.79
N MET A 378 -7.96 10.55 -4.01
CA MET A 378 -6.75 11.22 -4.50
C MET A 378 -5.56 11.03 -3.56
N SER A 379 -4.36 11.26 -4.10
CA SER A 379 -3.11 11.21 -3.35
C SER A 379 -2.89 12.47 -2.52
N LEU A 380 -2.19 12.32 -1.42
CA LEU A 380 -1.67 13.43 -0.63
C LEU A 380 -0.65 14.22 -1.46
N SER A 381 -0.54 15.53 -1.22
CA SER A 381 0.39 16.39 -1.97
C SER A 381 1.83 15.85 -1.93
N GLY A 382 2.36 15.53 -3.10
CA GLY A 382 3.73 15.01 -3.24
C GLY A 382 3.95 13.58 -2.72
N TYR A 383 2.89 12.86 -2.35
CA TYR A 383 2.99 11.52 -1.77
C TYR A 383 1.75 10.69 -2.09
N ASN A 384 1.96 9.45 -2.53
CA ASN A 384 0.88 8.49 -2.76
C ASN A 384 0.57 7.76 -1.45
N THR A 385 -0.64 7.97 -0.93
CA THR A 385 -1.12 7.32 0.29
C THR A 385 -1.41 5.84 0.05
N SER A 386 -0.90 4.97 0.92
CA SER A 386 -1.23 3.56 0.85
C SER A 386 -2.60 3.30 1.44
N TRP A 387 -3.32 2.33 0.86
CA TRP A 387 -4.63 1.90 1.34
C TRP A 387 -4.60 1.49 2.82
N LYS A 388 -3.60 0.71 3.21
CA LYS A 388 -3.41 0.27 4.60
C LYS A 388 -3.41 1.45 5.59
N HIS A 389 -2.65 2.50 5.31
CA HIS A 389 -2.53 3.63 6.22
C HIS A 389 -3.76 4.55 6.18
N LEU A 390 -4.45 4.63 5.04
CA LEU A 390 -5.74 5.34 4.95
C LEU A 390 -6.77 4.69 5.86
N VAL A 391 -6.93 3.36 5.76
CA VAL A 391 -7.86 2.59 6.59
C VAL A 391 -7.53 2.68 8.08
N GLN A 392 -6.24 2.70 8.43
CA GLN A 392 -5.79 2.86 9.82
C GLN A 392 -6.02 4.27 10.38
N SER A 393 -6.14 5.27 9.52
CA SER A 393 -6.15 6.68 9.95
C SER A 393 -7.51 7.38 9.83
N ILE A 394 -8.35 6.94 8.90
CA ILE A 394 -9.58 7.66 8.53
C ILE A 394 -10.74 6.68 8.48
N ASP A 395 -11.84 7.05 9.11
CA ASP A 395 -13.08 6.29 9.06
C ASP A 395 -13.66 6.32 7.64
N MET A 396 -14.06 5.15 7.15
CA MET A 396 -14.64 4.97 5.81
C MET A 396 -16.17 5.13 5.79
N LYS A 397 -16.80 5.18 6.94
CA LYS A 397 -18.26 5.33 7.05
C LYS A 397 -18.75 6.56 6.29
N ASP A 398 -19.81 6.40 5.52
CA ASP A 398 -20.43 7.44 4.69
C ASP A 398 -19.52 8.01 3.57
N ARG A 399 -18.45 7.29 3.19
CA ARG A 399 -17.47 7.66 2.17
C ARG A 399 -17.46 6.77 0.94
N GLU A 400 -18.52 6.01 0.72
CA GLU A 400 -18.66 5.08 -0.41
C GLU A 400 -18.47 5.77 -1.77
N HIS A 401 -18.90 7.02 -1.90
CA HIS A 401 -18.70 7.84 -3.09
C HIS A 401 -17.22 8.17 -3.37
N GLU A 402 -16.39 8.30 -2.32
CA GLU A 402 -14.95 8.51 -2.46
C GLU A 402 -14.25 7.22 -2.89
N LEU A 403 -14.68 6.09 -2.34
CA LEU A 403 -14.17 4.77 -2.67
C LEU A 403 -14.50 4.39 -4.12
N LEU A 404 -15.72 4.64 -4.55
CA LEU A 404 -16.15 4.49 -5.95
C LEU A 404 -15.25 5.30 -6.90
N ALA A 405 -15.03 6.58 -6.59
CA ALA A 405 -14.17 7.44 -7.40
C ALA A 405 -12.72 6.93 -7.46
N ARG A 406 -12.19 6.42 -6.33
CA ARG A 406 -10.87 5.80 -6.27
C ARG A 406 -10.80 4.55 -7.15
N TYR A 407 -11.81 3.69 -7.12
CA TYR A 407 -11.88 2.48 -7.93
C TYR A 407 -11.87 2.79 -9.43
N ILE A 408 -12.74 3.69 -9.88
CA ILE A 408 -12.83 4.10 -11.30
C ILE A 408 -11.47 4.66 -11.76
N ARG A 409 -10.84 5.51 -10.94
CA ARG A 409 -9.52 6.05 -11.25
C ARG A 409 -8.47 4.96 -11.34
N PHE A 410 -8.45 4.03 -10.39
CA PHE A 410 -7.52 2.93 -10.37
C PHE A 410 -7.66 2.05 -11.62
N ASN A 411 -8.90 1.74 -12.03
CA ASN A 411 -9.16 1.00 -13.27
C ASN A 411 -8.54 1.69 -14.48
N CYS A 412 -8.69 3.01 -14.58
CA CYS A 412 -8.12 3.78 -15.68
C CYS A 412 -6.58 3.82 -15.63
N GLU A 413 -6.00 4.16 -14.48
CA GLU A 413 -4.56 4.43 -14.35
C GLU A 413 -3.70 3.17 -14.28
N ASN A 414 -4.22 2.06 -13.74
CA ASN A 414 -3.44 0.84 -13.49
C ASN A 414 -3.89 -0.35 -14.33
N ASN A 415 -5.18 -0.49 -14.60
CA ASN A 415 -5.72 -1.60 -15.37
C ASN A 415 -5.93 -1.27 -16.85
N ASN A 416 -5.73 -0.01 -17.26
CA ASN A 416 -6.00 0.50 -18.60
C ASN A 416 -7.48 0.32 -19.04
N ILE A 417 -8.41 0.35 -18.07
CA ILE A 417 -9.84 0.24 -18.30
C ILE A 417 -10.45 1.64 -18.16
N LEU A 418 -10.75 2.28 -19.30
CA LEU A 418 -11.31 3.63 -19.31
C LEU A 418 -12.77 3.66 -18.79
N TYR A 419 -13.55 2.64 -19.14
CA TYR A 419 -14.97 2.54 -18.83
C TYR A 419 -15.19 1.37 -17.84
N THR A 420 -15.54 1.70 -16.60
CA THR A 420 -15.88 0.71 -15.56
C THR A 420 -17.37 0.38 -15.65
N SER A 421 -17.72 -0.91 -15.68
CA SER A 421 -19.13 -1.33 -15.71
C SER A 421 -19.83 -1.02 -14.39
N ILE A 422 -21.12 -0.61 -14.46
CA ILE A 422 -21.94 -0.40 -13.26
C ILE A 422 -22.02 -1.69 -12.43
N SER A 423 -22.12 -2.85 -13.08
CA SER A 423 -22.18 -4.16 -12.39
C SER A 423 -20.95 -4.49 -11.54
N GLU A 424 -19.80 -3.89 -11.84
CA GLU A 424 -18.57 -4.07 -11.04
C GLU A 424 -18.59 -3.30 -9.71
N VAL A 425 -19.49 -2.32 -9.59
CA VAL A 425 -19.49 -1.36 -8.47
C VAL A 425 -20.82 -1.30 -7.72
N GLU A 426 -21.76 -2.17 -8.00
CA GLU A 426 -23.06 -2.26 -7.31
C GLU A 426 -22.92 -2.46 -5.81
N ASP A 427 -21.87 -3.16 -5.36
CA ASP A 427 -21.59 -3.41 -3.95
C ASP A 427 -21.29 -2.12 -3.14
N TYR A 428 -20.93 -1.01 -3.80
CA TYR A 428 -20.73 0.27 -3.11
C TYR A 428 -22.04 0.93 -2.69
N GLY A 429 -23.18 0.54 -3.28
CA GLY A 429 -24.52 1.09 -3.04
C GLY A 429 -25.17 1.63 -4.30
N ASP A 430 -26.15 2.53 -4.15
CA ASP A 430 -26.79 3.17 -5.31
C ASP A 430 -25.80 4.08 -6.06
N VAL A 431 -25.34 3.58 -7.21
CA VAL A 431 -24.29 4.21 -8.01
C VAL A 431 -24.67 5.63 -8.43
N ASN A 432 -25.95 5.88 -8.78
CA ASN A 432 -26.40 7.21 -9.19
C ASN A 432 -26.27 8.21 -8.04
N ILE A 433 -26.72 7.82 -6.85
CA ILE A 433 -26.64 8.66 -5.64
C ILE A 433 -25.16 8.93 -5.28
N LEU A 434 -24.30 7.90 -5.36
CA LEU A 434 -22.89 8.04 -5.04
C LEU A 434 -22.17 8.97 -6.03
N VAL A 435 -22.45 8.84 -7.32
CA VAL A 435 -21.86 9.71 -8.37
C VAL A 435 -22.34 11.14 -8.20
N GLU A 436 -23.62 11.35 -7.93
CA GLU A 436 -24.15 12.70 -7.67
C GLU A 436 -23.49 13.33 -6.44
N LYS A 437 -23.39 12.57 -5.33
CA LYS A 437 -22.73 13.03 -4.10
C LYS A 437 -21.26 13.40 -4.35
N TYR A 438 -20.53 12.57 -5.09
CA TYR A 438 -19.13 12.84 -5.43
C TYR A 438 -19.01 14.11 -6.30
N ASN A 439 -19.80 14.21 -7.38
CA ASN A 439 -19.75 15.35 -8.29
C ASN A 439 -20.14 16.67 -7.62
N ASN A 440 -21.12 16.64 -6.72
CA ASN A 440 -21.53 17.81 -5.93
C ASN A 440 -20.40 18.27 -5.00
N LEU A 441 -19.71 17.36 -4.33
CA LEU A 441 -18.55 17.69 -3.50
C LEU A 441 -17.43 18.39 -4.28
N LEU A 442 -17.16 17.96 -5.52
CA LEU A 442 -16.16 18.62 -6.38
C LEU A 442 -16.50 20.11 -6.61
N VAL A 443 -17.78 20.43 -6.80
CA VAL A 443 -18.24 21.80 -7.04
C VAL A 443 -18.31 22.60 -5.74
N GLU A 444 -18.95 22.07 -4.71
CA GLU A 444 -19.15 22.74 -3.41
C GLU A 444 -17.82 23.12 -2.75
N LYS A 445 -16.85 22.22 -2.79
CA LYS A 445 -15.51 22.45 -2.23
C LYS A 445 -14.58 23.18 -3.19
N ARG A 446 -15.05 23.59 -4.37
CA ARG A 446 -14.25 24.25 -5.42
C ARG A 446 -13.01 23.47 -5.83
N ILE A 447 -13.06 22.16 -5.74
CA ILE A 447 -11.95 21.26 -6.08
C ILE A 447 -11.79 21.21 -7.60
N ASP A 448 -12.92 21.08 -8.30
CA ASP A 448 -12.98 21.06 -9.76
C ASP A 448 -14.19 21.83 -10.27
N THR A 449 -13.95 23.07 -10.66
CA THR A 449 -14.96 23.94 -11.30
C THR A 449 -15.06 23.71 -12.81
N SER A 450 -14.07 23.03 -13.40
CA SER A 450 -14.00 22.74 -14.84
C SER A 450 -14.81 21.50 -15.25
N GLY A 451 -15.22 20.68 -14.28
CA GLY A 451 -15.90 19.41 -14.50
C GLY A 451 -15.01 18.28 -15.03
N LYS A 452 -13.69 18.48 -15.10
CA LYS A 452 -12.75 17.47 -15.60
C LYS A 452 -12.67 16.23 -14.70
N GLY A 453 -12.75 16.40 -13.40
CA GLY A 453 -12.70 15.31 -12.42
C GLY A 453 -14.05 14.63 -12.18
N LYS A 454 -15.14 15.09 -12.79
CA LYS A 454 -16.46 14.49 -12.61
C LYS A 454 -16.51 13.06 -13.13
N ILE A 455 -17.25 12.22 -12.41
CA ILE A 455 -17.65 10.91 -12.90
C ILE A 455 -18.88 11.08 -13.76
N ILE A 456 -18.84 10.49 -14.94
CA ILE A 456 -19.95 10.45 -15.89
C ILE A 456 -20.52 9.04 -15.92
N ILE A 457 -21.84 8.94 -15.96
CA ILE A 457 -22.57 7.70 -16.22
C ILE A 457 -23.11 7.79 -17.64
N GLU A 458 -22.73 6.84 -18.48
CA GLU A 458 -23.25 6.75 -19.83
C GLU A 458 -23.49 5.29 -20.18
N HIS A 459 -24.73 4.98 -20.60
CA HIS A 459 -25.19 3.61 -20.77
C HIS A 459 -25.00 2.84 -19.43
N ASP A 460 -24.31 1.72 -19.43
CA ASP A 460 -24.01 0.92 -18.23
C ASP A 460 -22.55 1.08 -17.75
N TYR A 461 -21.93 2.22 -18.05
CA TYR A 461 -20.53 2.48 -17.74
C TYR A 461 -20.29 3.78 -16.99
N LEU A 462 -19.22 3.77 -16.21
CA LEU A 462 -18.71 4.89 -15.43
C LEU A 462 -17.30 5.26 -15.90
N TYR A 463 -17.04 6.56 -16.03
CA TYR A 463 -15.71 7.06 -16.34
C TYR A 463 -15.46 8.45 -15.78
N ILE A 464 -14.19 8.84 -15.65
CA ILE A 464 -13.82 10.21 -15.27
C ILE A 464 -13.66 11.03 -16.55
N ASN A 465 -14.39 12.13 -16.62
CA ASN A 465 -14.51 12.98 -17.82
C ASN A 465 -13.17 13.39 -18.44
N SER A 466 -12.17 13.74 -17.62
CA SER A 466 -10.86 14.14 -18.15
C SER A 466 -10.15 13.01 -18.91
N TYR A 467 -10.23 11.77 -18.43
CA TYR A 467 -9.56 10.64 -19.08
C TYR A 467 -10.17 10.31 -20.43
N GLU A 468 -11.50 10.40 -20.52
CA GLU A 468 -12.19 10.23 -21.81
C GLU A 468 -11.83 11.33 -22.80
N VAL A 469 -11.93 12.60 -22.37
CA VAL A 469 -11.58 13.77 -23.22
C VAL A 469 -10.13 13.69 -23.70
N ASP A 470 -9.21 13.33 -22.82
CA ASP A 470 -7.79 13.20 -23.17
C ASP A 470 -7.59 12.02 -24.15
N SER A 471 -8.26 10.89 -23.94
CA SER A 471 -8.21 9.72 -24.83
C SER A 471 -8.74 10.06 -26.23
N ILE A 472 -9.88 10.75 -26.31
CA ILE A 472 -10.47 11.22 -27.58
C ILE A 472 -9.51 12.19 -28.28
N ASN A 473 -8.90 13.11 -27.54
CA ASN A 473 -7.95 14.09 -28.12
C ASN A 473 -6.69 13.39 -28.65
N ILE A 474 -6.17 12.40 -27.93
CA ILE A 474 -5.04 11.57 -28.39
C ILE A 474 -5.41 10.87 -29.70
N ILE A 475 -6.55 10.20 -29.75
CA ILE A 475 -7.03 9.49 -30.95
C ILE A 475 -7.15 10.46 -32.13
N LYS A 476 -7.78 11.63 -31.91
CA LYS A 476 -7.91 12.67 -32.95
C LYS A 476 -6.55 13.18 -33.45
N GLN A 477 -5.59 13.39 -32.55
CA GLN A 477 -4.24 13.80 -32.93
C GLN A 477 -3.54 12.73 -33.75
N LEU A 478 -3.65 11.45 -33.34
CA LEU A 478 -3.07 10.33 -34.09
C LEU A 478 -3.71 10.17 -35.48
N GLN A 479 -5.04 10.32 -35.59
CA GLN A 479 -5.75 10.25 -36.88
C GLN A 479 -5.40 11.41 -37.81
N ASN A 480 -5.15 12.61 -37.27
CA ASN A 480 -4.80 13.79 -38.04
C ASN A 480 -3.31 13.88 -38.36
N TYR A 481 -2.48 13.06 -37.74
CA TYR A 481 -1.04 13.05 -38.01
C TYR A 481 -0.77 12.51 -39.42
N LYS A 482 -0.19 13.37 -40.26
CA LYS A 482 0.28 13.00 -41.60
C LYS A 482 1.79 13.08 -41.62
N ALA A 483 2.44 11.95 -41.86
CA ALA A 483 3.88 11.98 -42.10
C ALA A 483 4.18 12.80 -43.37
N PRO A 484 5.30 13.51 -43.42
CA PRO A 484 5.77 14.09 -44.65
C PRO A 484 5.90 13.01 -45.73
N SER A 485 5.35 13.24 -46.90
CA SER A 485 5.51 12.31 -48.05
C SER A 485 6.95 12.50 -48.57
N ASP A 486 7.85 11.67 -48.08
CA ASP A 486 9.24 11.66 -48.52
C ASP A 486 9.46 10.49 -49.48
N ASN A 487 9.59 10.78 -50.78
CA ASN A 487 9.83 9.75 -51.79
C ASN A 487 11.26 9.16 -51.69
N GLU A 488 12.21 9.94 -51.20
CA GLU A 488 13.61 9.47 -50.97
C GLU A 488 13.62 8.44 -49.83
N LEU A 489 12.80 8.67 -48.78
CA LEU A 489 12.63 7.71 -47.68
C LEU A 489 12.09 6.36 -48.18
N LYS A 490 11.13 6.37 -49.11
CA LYS A 490 10.54 5.15 -49.67
C LYS A 490 11.55 4.36 -50.50
N GLU A 491 12.35 5.02 -51.31
CA GLU A 491 13.42 4.38 -52.11
C GLU A 491 14.54 3.82 -51.24
N CYS A 492 14.94 4.52 -50.19
CA CYS A 492 15.90 4.02 -49.19
C CYS A 492 15.38 2.79 -48.44
N ILE A 493 14.11 2.79 -48.04
CA ILE A 493 13.48 1.68 -47.33
C ILE A 493 13.39 0.45 -48.24
N ASP A 494 12.95 0.60 -49.47
CA ASP A 494 12.87 -0.50 -50.46
C ASP A 494 14.26 -1.10 -50.73
N ASN A 495 15.28 -0.31 -50.84
CA ASN A 495 16.67 -0.75 -51.00
C ASN A 495 17.20 -1.45 -49.73
N SER A 496 16.83 -0.98 -48.54
CA SER A 496 17.28 -1.56 -47.29
C SER A 496 16.62 -2.91 -47.00
N ILE A 497 15.34 -3.09 -47.35
CA ILE A 497 14.61 -4.37 -47.19
C ILE A 497 15.25 -5.48 -48.02
N TYR A 498 15.75 -5.17 -49.23
CA TYR A 498 16.44 -6.11 -50.09
C TYR A 498 17.84 -6.51 -49.59
N ASN A 499 18.51 -5.65 -48.87
CA ASN A 499 19.90 -5.86 -48.47
C ASN A 499 20.06 -6.39 -47.04
N TYR A 500 18.98 -6.46 -46.26
CA TYR A 500 19.02 -6.92 -44.86
C TYR A 500 18.55 -8.36 -44.75
N PRO A 501 19.39 -9.29 -44.32
CA PRO A 501 18.92 -10.61 -43.93
C PRO A 501 18.20 -10.46 -42.59
N ILE A 502 16.87 -10.45 -42.60
CA ILE A 502 15.99 -10.47 -41.40
C ILE A 502 16.06 -11.87 -40.75
N MET A 503 17.29 -12.40 -40.58
CA MET A 503 17.53 -13.81 -40.26
C MET A 503 17.14 -14.21 -38.82
N ASP A 504 16.96 -13.27 -37.92
CA ASP A 504 16.71 -13.56 -36.51
C ASP A 504 15.26 -13.23 -36.05
N LEU A 505 14.36 -12.95 -36.97
CA LEU A 505 12.97 -12.65 -36.65
C LEU A 505 12.03 -13.75 -37.17
N THR A 506 10.95 -14.00 -36.42
CA THR A 506 9.86 -14.86 -36.87
C THR A 506 9.11 -14.20 -38.03
N GLU A 507 8.49 -15.01 -38.90
CA GLU A 507 7.74 -14.54 -40.09
C GLU A 507 6.70 -13.45 -39.70
N ASP A 508 5.98 -13.63 -38.60
CA ASP A 508 5.02 -12.62 -38.07
C ASP A 508 5.65 -11.25 -37.81
N LYS A 509 6.87 -11.24 -37.26
CA LYS A 509 7.58 -9.97 -36.96
C LYS A 509 8.09 -9.32 -38.24
N VAL A 510 8.51 -10.10 -39.19
CA VAL A 510 8.90 -9.63 -40.54
C VAL A 510 7.71 -8.95 -41.23
N GLU A 511 6.53 -9.57 -41.16
CA GLU A 511 5.30 -9.01 -41.72
C GLU A 511 4.95 -7.66 -41.05
N ILE A 512 5.10 -7.56 -39.68
CA ILE A 512 4.86 -6.32 -38.94
C ILE A 512 5.86 -5.23 -39.38
N ILE A 513 7.15 -5.54 -39.48
CA ILE A 513 8.17 -4.60 -39.94
C ILE A 513 7.85 -4.12 -41.36
N ASN A 514 7.48 -5.02 -42.26
CA ASN A 514 7.08 -4.65 -43.63
C ASN A 514 5.85 -3.73 -43.66
N LYS A 515 4.88 -3.91 -42.75
CA LYS A 515 3.74 -3.00 -42.60
C LYS A 515 4.17 -1.63 -42.10
N ILE A 516 5.09 -1.57 -41.10
CA ILE A 516 5.65 -0.31 -40.59
C ILE A 516 6.34 0.48 -41.71
N LEU A 517 7.13 -0.20 -42.53
CA LEU A 517 7.93 0.41 -43.59
C LEU A 517 7.09 0.88 -44.79
N ARG A 518 5.93 0.28 -45.01
CA ARG A 518 5.16 0.50 -46.25
C ARG A 518 4.24 1.69 -46.29
N ASN A 519 3.91 2.38 -45.21
CA ASN A 519 3.11 3.61 -45.31
C ASN A 519 2.44 4.14 -44.01
N GLU A 520 2.77 3.64 -42.85
CA GLU A 520 2.05 4.06 -41.64
C GLU A 520 2.78 5.21 -40.95
N SER A 521 2.12 6.36 -40.86
CA SER A 521 2.64 7.52 -40.13
C SER A 521 2.76 7.28 -38.62
N VAL A 522 1.89 6.42 -38.10
CA VAL A 522 1.82 6.03 -36.69
C VAL A 522 1.58 4.53 -36.60
N VAL A 523 2.41 3.83 -35.87
CA VAL A 523 2.27 2.39 -35.64
C VAL A 523 2.29 2.09 -34.15
N ILE A 524 1.34 1.31 -33.67
CA ILE A 524 1.25 0.86 -32.29
C ILE A 524 1.57 -0.65 -32.25
N ILE A 525 2.69 -0.99 -31.56
CA ILE A 525 3.11 -2.39 -31.39
C ILE A 525 2.77 -2.81 -29.95
N HIS A 526 1.80 -3.68 -29.80
CA HIS A 526 1.40 -4.24 -28.50
C HIS A 526 1.85 -5.70 -28.37
N GLY A 527 2.22 -6.12 -27.15
CA GLY A 527 2.58 -7.51 -26.84
C GLY A 527 3.15 -7.67 -25.43
N PRO A 528 3.07 -8.87 -24.83
CA PRO A 528 3.61 -9.17 -23.50
C PRO A 528 5.13 -8.92 -23.38
N ALA A 529 5.65 -8.96 -22.15
CA ALA A 529 7.08 -8.94 -21.92
C ALA A 529 7.76 -10.16 -22.57
N GLY A 530 8.95 -9.98 -23.11
CA GLY A 530 9.71 -11.09 -23.75
C GLY A 530 9.34 -11.41 -25.20
N THR A 531 8.34 -10.79 -25.80
CA THR A 531 7.93 -11.06 -27.21
C THR A 531 8.86 -10.50 -28.28
N GLY A 532 9.96 -9.84 -27.88
CA GLY A 532 10.96 -9.34 -28.82
C GLY A 532 10.68 -7.95 -29.41
N LYS A 533 9.80 -7.14 -28.83
CA LYS A 533 9.53 -5.77 -29.27
C LYS A 533 10.80 -4.92 -29.39
N THR A 534 11.71 -5.00 -28.42
CA THR A 534 12.98 -4.29 -28.45
C THR A 534 13.88 -4.76 -29.59
N LYS A 535 13.86 -6.07 -29.92
CA LYS A 535 14.59 -6.60 -31.07
C LYS A 535 14.07 -6.03 -32.39
N MET A 536 12.75 -5.84 -32.50
CA MET A 536 12.17 -5.15 -33.67
C MET A 536 12.62 -3.70 -33.77
N LEU A 537 12.74 -2.98 -32.61
CA LEU A 537 13.28 -1.61 -32.61
C LEU A 537 14.76 -1.56 -33.03
N GLU A 538 15.56 -2.56 -32.67
CA GLU A 538 16.96 -2.68 -33.13
C GLU A 538 17.00 -2.79 -34.67
N VAL A 539 16.19 -3.68 -35.24
CA VAL A 539 16.12 -3.85 -36.70
C VAL A 539 15.60 -2.59 -37.40
N LEU A 540 14.58 -1.94 -36.85
CA LEU A 540 14.11 -0.66 -37.41
C LEU A 540 15.17 0.45 -37.32
N ALA A 541 15.94 0.51 -36.21
CA ALA A 541 17.01 1.47 -36.05
C ALA A 541 18.10 1.27 -37.10
N GLU A 542 18.37 0.05 -37.47
CA GLU A 542 19.33 -0.32 -38.49
C GLU A 542 18.84 0.03 -39.92
N ILE A 543 17.59 -0.31 -40.24
CA ILE A 543 16.94 0.02 -41.52
C ILE A 543 16.90 1.52 -41.74
N TYR A 544 16.64 2.32 -40.70
CA TYR A 544 16.63 3.78 -40.73
C TYR A 544 18.02 4.40 -40.43
N GLY A 545 19.13 3.74 -40.73
CA GLY A 545 20.49 4.12 -40.32
C GLY A 545 20.85 5.56 -40.57
N ASP A 546 20.55 6.10 -41.75
CA ASP A 546 20.89 7.48 -42.15
C ASP A 546 19.97 8.57 -41.57
N TYR A 547 18.86 8.16 -40.96
CA TYR A 547 17.85 9.08 -40.42
C TYR A 547 18.04 9.38 -38.94
N LYS A 548 17.75 10.61 -38.54
CA LYS A 548 17.74 11.01 -37.13
C LYS A 548 16.59 10.31 -36.41
N LYS A 549 16.92 9.54 -35.37
CA LYS A 549 15.99 8.76 -34.54
C LYS A 549 15.96 9.30 -33.12
N ILE A 550 14.75 9.39 -32.55
CA ILE A 550 14.55 9.76 -31.15
C ILE A 550 13.85 8.57 -30.46
N PHE A 551 14.52 8.00 -29.48
CA PHE A 551 13.98 6.95 -28.63
C PHE A 551 13.55 7.54 -27.29
N ILE A 552 12.27 7.38 -26.97
CA ILE A 552 11.68 7.93 -25.76
C ILE A 552 11.22 6.78 -24.86
N ALA A 553 11.57 6.83 -23.58
CA ALA A 553 11.16 5.82 -22.60
C ALA A 553 10.54 6.46 -21.35
N ASN A 554 9.72 5.71 -20.62
CA ASN A 554 9.08 6.20 -19.39
C ASN A 554 10.05 6.30 -18.21
N THR A 555 11.11 5.50 -18.19
CA THR A 555 12.08 5.43 -17.09
C THR A 555 13.51 5.51 -17.58
N ASN A 556 14.43 6.00 -16.75
CA ASN A 556 15.85 6.00 -17.06
C ASN A 556 16.40 4.59 -17.33
N THR A 557 15.94 3.59 -16.56
CA THR A 557 16.35 2.19 -16.77
C THR A 557 15.94 1.67 -18.15
N ALA A 558 14.72 2.00 -18.61
CA ALA A 558 14.25 1.62 -19.94
C ALA A 558 15.02 2.38 -21.04
N LYS A 559 15.30 3.66 -20.82
CA LYS A 559 16.15 4.48 -21.71
C LYS A 559 17.55 3.87 -21.83
N ASP A 560 18.21 3.59 -20.70
CA ASP A 560 19.57 3.04 -20.68
C ASP A 560 19.65 1.65 -21.33
N ASN A 561 18.59 0.84 -21.19
CA ASN A 561 18.50 -0.46 -21.87
C ASN A 561 18.36 -0.32 -23.39
N LEU A 562 17.56 0.65 -23.86
CA LEU A 562 17.45 0.96 -25.29
C LEU A 562 18.78 1.50 -25.84
N GLU A 563 19.40 2.44 -25.12
CA GLU A 563 20.67 3.04 -25.49
C GLU A 563 21.76 1.97 -25.63
N ARG A 564 21.92 1.05 -24.67
CA ARG A 564 22.91 -0.04 -24.77
C ARG A 564 22.73 -0.94 -25.98
N ARG A 565 21.48 -1.25 -26.35
CA ARG A 565 21.19 -2.15 -27.46
C ARG A 565 21.30 -1.51 -28.83
N ILE A 566 20.96 -0.23 -28.93
CA ILE A 566 20.87 0.49 -30.20
C ILE A 566 22.14 1.27 -30.50
N SER A 567 22.88 1.74 -29.48
CA SER A 567 24.11 2.50 -29.67
C SER A 567 25.21 1.73 -30.38
N ASP A 568 25.22 0.41 -30.28
CA ASP A 568 26.19 -0.44 -31.01
C ASP A 568 25.86 -0.50 -32.51
N ILE A 569 24.59 -0.22 -32.88
CA ILE A 569 24.08 -0.29 -34.26
C ILE A 569 24.20 1.07 -34.94
N ASP A 570 23.68 2.12 -34.29
CA ASP A 570 23.71 3.50 -34.82
C ASP A 570 23.68 4.55 -33.71
N LYS A 571 24.86 4.91 -33.23
CA LYS A 571 25.03 5.95 -32.21
C LYS A 571 24.95 7.37 -32.76
N ALA A 572 25.35 7.57 -34.01
CA ALA A 572 25.52 8.92 -34.59
C ALA A 572 24.16 9.61 -34.83
N ASN A 573 23.15 8.86 -35.24
CA ASN A 573 21.84 9.39 -35.61
C ASN A 573 20.74 9.08 -34.58
N SER A 574 21.10 8.53 -33.41
CA SER A 574 20.14 8.13 -32.37
C SER A 574 20.24 9.00 -31.13
N THR A 575 19.12 9.50 -30.67
CA THR A 575 18.99 10.26 -29.41
C THR A 575 18.08 9.53 -28.44
N PHE A 576 18.50 9.41 -27.17
CA PHE A 576 17.76 8.70 -26.14
C PHE A 576 17.35 9.65 -25.02
N GLN A 577 16.06 9.69 -24.69
CA GLN A 577 15.54 10.56 -23.64
C GLN A 577 14.34 9.93 -22.90
N THR A 578 14.01 10.47 -21.74
CA THR A 578 12.77 10.09 -21.06
C THR A 578 11.65 11.06 -21.45
N VAL A 579 10.39 10.63 -21.24
CA VAL A 579 9.20 11.46 -21.53
C VAL A 579 9.22 12.80 -20.78
N HIS A 580 9.95 12.88 -19.65
CA HIS A 580 10.02 14.08 -18.80
C HIS A 580 11.25 14.97 -19.05
N ASN A 581 12.09 14.65 -20.01
CA ASN A 581 13.30 15.46 -20.35
C ASN A 581 13.10 16.23 -21.63
#